data_86532840f93ecda2cfb6ed64475221a9
#
_entry.id   86532840f93ecda2cfb6ed64475221a9
#
_cell.length_a   1.000
_cell.length_b   1.000
_cell.length_c   1.000
_cell.angle_alpha   90.00
_cell.angle_beta   90.00
_cell.angle_gamma   90.00
#
_symmetry.space_group_name_H-M   'P 1'
#
loop_
_entity.id
_entity.type
_entity.pdbx_description
1 polymer ?
#
loop_
_entity_poly.entity_id
_entity_poly.type
_entity_poly.pdbx_seq_one_letter_code
_entity_poly.pdbx_strand_id
1 'polypeptide(L)'
;MLQEAWVEVPVDSDRDGVRDRVHVRYARARAATDRLPTIMVASPYFAGINPIPNHPVDHDLYDPSARRSPASTEAWPNPAAERRLGDPWGAALWVARGFAWVEVSALGTGKSTGCPTAGGPLETAGPTAVVTWLGGHGRAVNAGGQPVRADFATGRVGMIGTSYNGTLPNAVATTGVPGLKAIIAVSAISDWYRYYRAGGAVVAPEGYQGEDADILARAVLTRSRSAICQPVVADLTRRQDRVTGDLSPFWAERTYLTKVADVRAAVYVAHGLSDWNVKPSQAGLWYRALRAQGTPAKIFWHPYGHGGNPPLYEQNRWFTRYVIGAANGVDHEPRAIIASPDGRYVRYADWPVAGAAPRSISLSRLHLRDGAPGRMLTFTDDPSLSLARFTADPDRTHGLAYATAAMAQPTRISGFATARLRLALGQANANLSVGIFDLSPSGQADLVTMGWADPQNRRSLWRTDPVTPGRMMDVGVALEATDHIVAAGHRLAVSIIQSDADFTIRPPAGKRVTIDTARSTITLPLTRALPER
;
A
#
# COMPACT_ATOMS: atom_id res chain seq x y z
N MET A 1 0.72 6.33 -34.52
CA MET A 1 -0.38 5.43 -34.89
C MET A 1 -0.59 4.50 -33.71
N LEU A 2 -1.82 4.35 -33.23
CA LEU A 2 -2.18 3.39 -32.17
C LEU A 2 -2.39 2.01 -32.82
N GLN A 3 -1.78 0.97 -32.26
CA GLN A 3 -1.87 -0.42 -32.71
C GLN A 3 -2.28 -1.31 -31.53
N GLU A 4 -2.82 -2.49 -31.83
CA GLU A 4 -3.27 -3.47 -30.81
C GLU A 4 -2.65 -4.85 -31.08
N ALA A 5 -2.39 -5.59 -30.00
CA ALA A 5 -1.96 -6.97 -30.03
C ALA A 5 -2.51 -7.72 -28.80
N TRP A 6 -2.58 -9.04 -28.89
CA TRP A 6 -2.87 -9.96 -27.78
C TRP A 6 -1.63 -10.82 -27.52
N VAL A 7 -0.96 -10.56 -26.41
CA VAL A 7 0.26 -11.28 -26.02
C VAL A 7 -0.12 -12.52 -25.23
N GLU A 8 0.37 -13.69 -25.67
CA GLU A 8 0.16 -14.96 -24.96
C GLU A 8 0.90 -14.95 -23.63
N VAL A 9 0.21 -15.36 -22.58
CA VAL A 9 0.72 -15.49 -21.20
C VAL A 9 0.94 -16.97 -20.90
N PRO A 10 2.03 -17.40 -20.26
CA PRO A 10 2.30 -18.80 -20.01
C PRO A 10 1.50 -19.39 -18.82
N VAL A 11 0.25 -18.92 -18.63
CA VAL A 11 -0.68 -19.37 -17.59
C VAL A 11 -2.09 -19.57 -18.19
N ASP A 12 -2.91 -20.34 -17.49
CA ASP A 12 -4.33 -20.52 -17.70
C ASP A 12 -5.03 -20.20 -16.37
N SER A 13 -5.36 -18.92 -16.15
CA SER A 13 -5.86 -18.43 -14.88
C SER A 13 -7.38 -18.63 -14.73
N ASP A 14 -8.11 -18.84 -15.82
CA ASP A 14 -9.54 -19.13 -15.83
C ASP A 14 -9.86 -20.63 -15.95
N ARG A 15 -8.82 -21.47 -16.10
CA ARG A 15 -8.88 -22.94 -16.14
C ARG A 15 -9.74 -23.49 -17.28
N ASP A 16 -9.71 -22.82 -18.42
CA ASP A 16 -10.42 -23.26 -19.64
C ASP A 16 -9.62 -24.22 -20.52
N GLY A 17 -8.38 -24.52 -20.14
CA GLY A 17 -7.45 -25.39 -20.88
C GLY A 17 -6.66 -24.64 -21.96
N VAL A 18 -6.80 -23.34 -22.07
CA VAL A 18 -6.10 -22.49 -23.05
C VAL A 18 -5.26 -21.44 -22.34
N ARG A 19 -4.06 -21.21 -22.84
CA ARG A 19 -3.23 -20.12 -22.30
C ARG A 19 -3.91 -18.77 -22.45
N ASP A 20 -3.83 -17.98 -21.40
CA ASP A 20 -4.36 -16.63 -21.40
C ASP A 20 -3.66 -15.70 -22.37
N ARG A 21 -4.35 -14.60 -22.71
CA ARG A 21 -3.81 -13.50 -23.51
C ARG A 21 -4.15 -12.17 -22.87
N VAL A 22 -3.15 -11.28 -22.78
CA VAL A 22 -3.36 -9.90 -22.37
C VAL A 22 -3.44 -9.00 -23.59
N HIS A 23 -4.42 -8.11 -23.58
CA HIS A 23 -4.60 -7.10 -24.60
C HIS A 23 -3.62 -5.96 -24.39
N VAL A 24 -2.94 -5.58 -25.46
CA VAL A 24 -1.91 -4.54 -25.49
C VAL A 24 -2.27 -3.49 -26.52
N ARG A 25 -2.19 -2.22 -26.15
CA ARG A 25 -2.19 -1.09 -27.09
C ARG A 25 -0.82 -0.42 -27.08
N TYR A 26 -0.32 -0.05 -28.24
CA TYR A 26 0.98 0.59 -28.33
C TYR A 26 1.04 1.70 -29.37
N ALA A 27 1.87 2.70 -29.08
CA ALA A 27 2.06 3.86 -29.95
C ALA A 27 3.54 4.24 -30.03
N ARG A 28 3.92 4.78 -31.21
CA ARG A 28 5.24 5.36 -31.43
C ARG A 28 5.15 6.57 -32.37
N ALA A 29 6.20 7.36 -32.44
CA ALA A 29 6.28 8.45 -33.41
C ALA A 29 6.20 7.91 -34.83
N ARG A 30 5.43 8.55 -35.72
CA ARG A 30 5.24 8.12 -37.10
C ARG A 30 6.56 8.12 -37.89
N ALA A 31 7.42 9.09 -37.59
CA ALA A 31 8.72 9.26 -38.26
C ALA A 31 9.82 8.33 -37.71
N ALA A 32 9.55 7.55 -36.66
CA ALA A 32 10.56 6.66 -36.09
C ALA A 32 10.77 5.43 -36.99
N THR A 33 11.96 5.32 -37.55
CA THR A 33 12.43 4.16 -38.34
C THR A 33 13.19 3.17 -37.46
N ASP A 34 13.80 3.68 -36.36
CA ASP A 34 14.60 2.88 -35.45
C ASP A 34 13.76 2.17 -34.39
N ARG A 35 14.34 1.17 -33.77
CA ARG A 35 13.78 0.51 -32.59
C ARG A 35 13.87 1.48 -31.40
N LEU A 36 12.77 1.58 -30.62
CA LEU A 36 12.66 2.54 -29.53
C LEU A 36 12.67 1.83 -28.16
N PRO A 37 13.28 2.44 -27.13
CA PRO A 37 13.05 2.04 -25.74
C PRO A 37 11.57 2.26 -25.41
N THR A 38 11.03 1.49 -24.46
CA THR A 38 9.59 1.46 -24.20
C THR A 38 9.28 1.93 -22.79
N ILE A 39 8.23 2.75 -22.63
CA ILE A 39 7.56 2.99 -21.36
C ILE A 39 6.22 2.26 -21.38
N MET A 40 5.96 1.47 -20.33
CA MET A 40 4.80 0.60 -20.22
C MET A 40 3.99 0.93 -18.98
N VAL A 41 2.66 0.96 -19.11
CA VAL A 41 1.69 0.96 -18.02
C VAL A 41 0.87 -0.32 -18.11
N ALA A 42 0.79 -1.07 -17.01
CA ALA A 42 -0.14 -2.17 -16.86
C ALA A 42 -1.27 -1.74 -15.92
N SER A 43 -2.51 -2.08 -16.25
CA SER A 43 -3.67 -1.62 -15.50
C SER A 43 -4.82 -2.63 -15.52
N PRO A 44 -5.49 -2.87 -14.40
CA PRO A 44 -6.76 -3.57 -14.38
C PRO A 44 -7.94 -2.64 -14.71
N TYR A 45 -7.73 -1.33 -14.86
CA TYR A 45 -8.79 -0.31 -14.91
C TYR A 45 -9.09 0.25 -16.30
N PHE A 46 -8.35 -0.12 -17.34
CA PHE A 46 -8.54 0.47 -18.69
C PHE A 46 -9.93 0.24 -19.29
N ALA A 47 -10.64 -0.77 -18.82
CA ALA A 47 -12.02 -1.06 -19.24
C ALA A 47 -13.08 -0.64 -18.20
N GLY A 48 -12.68 0.16 -17.21
CA GLY A 48 -13.52 0.57 -16.09
C GLY A 48 -13.51 -0.43 -14.93
N ILE A 49 -14.48 -0.24 -14.02
CA ILE A 49 -14.67 -1.10 -12.86
C ILE A 49 -16.16 -1.39 -12.68
N ASN A 50 -16.49 -2.55 -12.09
CA ASN A 50 -17.85 -2.92 -11.72
C ASN A 50 -18.16 -2.38 -10.31
N PRO A 51 -19.37 -1.89 -10.05
CA PRO A 51 -19.83 -1.53 -8.72
C PRO A 51 -20.09 -2.83 -7.92
N ILE A 52 -19.14 -3.20 -7.08
CA ILE A 52 -19.23 -4.39 -6.22
C ILE A 52 -19.40 -3.93 -4.78
N PRO A 53 -20.42 -4.39 -4.06
CA PRO A 53 -20.58 -4.10 -2.66
C PRO A 53 -19.45 -4.73 -1.84
N ASN A 54 -18.97 -4.00 -0.82
CA ASN A 54 -17.95 -4.47 0.11
C ASN A 54 -18.52 -5.50 1.10
N HIS A 55 -17.64 -6.22 1.79
CA HIS A 55 -18.06 -7.09 2.89
C HIS A 55 -18.62 -6.27 4.06
N PRO A 56 -19.55 -6.82 4.86
CA PRO A 56 -20.00 -6.19 6.09
C PRO A 56 -18.83 -6.06 7.07
N VAL A 57 -18.86 -5.01 7.89
CA VAL A 57 -17.86 -4.74 8.94
C VAL A 57 -18.48 -4.63 10.33
N ASP A 58 -19.81 -4.46 10.43
CA ASP A 58 -20.55 -4.38 11.69
C ASP A 58 -20.91 -5.80 12.17
N HIS A 59 -19.94 -6.49 12.74
CA HIS A 59 -20.10 -7.84 13.26
C HIS A 59 -19.01 -8.14 14.31
N ASP A 60 -19.17 -9.20 15.09
CA ASP A 60 -18.15 -9.57 16.07
C ASP A 60 -16.88 -10.09 15.39
N LEU A 61 -15.76 -9.90 16.05
CA LEU A 61 -14.48 -10.45 15.61
C LEU A 61 -14.55 -11.98 15.66
N TYR A 62 -13.88 -12.62 14.70
CA TYR A 62 -13.89 -14.08 14.54
C TYR A 62 -15.28 -14.67 14.24
N ASP A 63 -16.20 -13.86 13.70
CA ASP A 63 -17.51 -14.33 13.29
C ASP A 63 -17.49 -14.86 11.83
N PRO A 64 -17.55 -16.17 11.61
CA PRO A 64 -17.59 -16.73 10.27
C PRO A 64 -18.92 -16.45 9.53
N SER A 65 -19.99 -16.10 10.25
CA SER A 65 -21.31 -15.81 9.64
C SER A 65 -21.30 -14.50 8.86
N ALA A 66 -20.46 -13.55 9.24
CA ALA A 66 -20.27 -12.26 8.57
C ALA A 66 -19.90 -12.37 7.08
N ARG A 67 -19.35 -13.50 6.65
CA ARG A 67 -19.08 -13.79 5.22
C ARG A 67 -20.34 -13.95 4.38
N ARG A 68 -21.52 -14.16 5.00
CA ARG A 68 -22.80 -14.45 4.35
C ARG A 68 -23.79 -13.29 4.44
N SER A 69 -23.46 -12.23 5.20
CA SER A 69 -24.33 -11.07 5.32
C SER A 69 -24.42 -10.31 3.99
N PRO A 70 -25.56 -9.70 3.66
CA PRO A 70 -25.62 -8.83 2.49
C PRO A 70 -24.60 -7.71 2.63
N ALA A 71 -23.90 -7.47 1.54
CA ALA A 71 -22.87 -6.48 1.44
C ALA A 71 -23.37 -5.07 1.77
N SER A 72 -22.51 -4.21 2.29
CA SER A 72 -22.80 -2.78 2.47
C SER A 72 -23.21 -2.17 1.13
N THR A 73 -24.13 -1.22 1.15
CA THR A 73 -24.65 -0.56 -0.07
C THR A 73 -23.68 0.48 -0.63
N GLU A 74 -22.54 0.72 0.02
CA GLU A 74 -21.52 1.60 -0.50
C GLU A 74 -20.80 0.90 -1.66
N ALA A 75 -21.24 1.25 -2.86
CA ALA A 75 -20.55 0.83 -4.08
C ALA A 75 -19.27 1.64 -4.27
N TRP A 76 -18.24 1.01 -4.80
CA TRP A 76 -17.06 1.70 -5.27
C TRP A 76 -17.42 2.95 -6.05
N PRO A 77 -16.83 4.12 -5.75
CA PRO A 77 -16.97 5.26 -6.63
C PRO A 77 -16.46 4.84 -8.02
N ASN A 78 -17.28 5.02 -9.04
CA ASN A 78 -16.93 4.64 -10.41
C ASN A 78 -15.96 5.67 -11.01
N PRO A 79 -14.63 5.49 -10.93
CA PRO A 79 -13.68 6.41 -11.56
C PRO A 79 -13.70 6.31 -13.10
N ALA A 80 -14.43 5.33 -13.66
CA ALA A 80 -14.52 5.15 -15.12
C ALA A 80 -15.36 6.22 -15.81
N ALA A 81 -16.20 6.97 -15.08
CA ALA A 81 -16.92 8.10 -15.65
C ALA A 81 -15.97 9.22 -16.13
N GLU A 82 -14.74 9.26 -15.62
CA GLU A 82 -13.77 10.32 -15.94
C GLU A 82 -12.63 9.88 -16.85
N ARG A 83 -12.41 8.58 -17.09
CA ARG A 83 -11.29 8.10 -17.93
C ARG A 83 -11.77 7.37 -19.17
N ARG A 84 -11.97 8.13 -20.23
CA ARG A 84 -11.97 7.56 -21.57
C ARG A 84 -10.63 6.85 -21.81
N LEU A 85 -10.73 5.58 -22.16
CA LEU A 85 -9.71 4.67 -22.73
C LEU A 85 -8.32 5.29 -22.96
N GLY A 86 -7.35 4.90 -22.14
CA GLY A 86 -5.93 5.23 -22.28
C GLY A 86 -5.59 6.58 -21.64
N ASP A 87 -4.42 6.66 -21.03
CA ASP A 87 -3.86 7.94 -20.61
C ASP A 87 -3.30 8.68 -21.84
N PRO A 88 -4.08 9.58 -22.51
CA PRO A 88 -3.60 10.26 -23.70
C PRO A 88 -2.42 11.19 -23.37
N TRP A 89 -2.27 11.58 -22.11
CA TRP A 89 -1.17 12.41 -21.63
C TRP A 89 0.12 11.60 -21.49
N GLY A 90 0.05 10.35 -21.05
CA GLY A 90 1.18 9.44 -20.94
C GLY A 90 1.79 9.14 -22.31
N ALA A 91 0.97 8.72 -23.27
CA ALA A 91 1.42 8.42 -24.63
C ALA A 91 2.05 9.63 -25.31
N ALA A 92 1.38 10.78 -25.32
CA ALA A 92 1.90 12.01 -25.93
C ALA A 92 3.23 12.45 -25.30
N LEU A 93 3.28 12.39 -23.97
CA LEU A 93 4.44 12.79 -23.19
C LEU A 93 5.69 11.96 -23.51
N TRP A 94 5.56 10.63 -23.49
CA TRP A 94 6.69 9.73 -23.63
C TRP A 94 7.08 9.49 -25.09
N VAL A 95 6.12 9.48 -26.02
CA VAL A 95 6.40 9.42 -27.45
C VAL A 95 7.17 10.64 -27.92
N ALA A 96 6.84 11.85 -27.44
CA ALA A 96 7.59 13.07 -27.74
C ALA A 96 9.02 13.05 -27.19
N ARG A 97 9.33 12.15 -26.25
CA ARG A 97 10.67 11.97 -25.65
C ARG A 97 11.45 10.79 -26.23
N GLY A 98 10.99 10.23 -27.33
CA GLY A 98 11.70 9.17 -28.05
C GLY A 98 11.45 7.76 -27.53
N PHE A 99 10.37 7.55 -26.74
CA PHE A 99 9.96 6.22 -26.31
C PHE A 99 8.80 5.67 -27.15
N ALA A 100 8.68 4.37 -27.25
CA ALA A 100 7.42 3.73 -27.54
C ALA A 100 6.59 3.68 -26.27
N TRP A 101 5.27 3.88 -26.39
CA TRP A 101 4.32 3.78 -25.28
C TRP A 101 3.51 2.50 -25.39
N VAL A 102 3.35 1.78 -24.27
CA VAL A 102 2.63 0.49 -24.24
C VAL A 102 1.67 0.47 -23.06
N GLU A 103 0.42 0.13 -23.31
CA GLU A 103 -0.64 -0.09 -22.32
C GLU A 103 -1.02 -1.57 -22.31
N VAL A 104 -1.07 -2.17 -21.12
CA VAL A 104 -1.40 -3.59 -20.93
C VAL A 104 -2.63 -3.70 -20.04
N SER A 105 -3.73 -4.24 -20.57
CA SER A 105 -4.88 -4.62 -19.77
C SER A 105 -4.55 -5.89 -18.98
N ALA A 106 -4.73 -5.87 -17.65
CA ALA A 106 -4.48 -7.03 -16.80
C ALA A 106 -5.38 -8.23 -17.17
N LEU A 107 -5.04 -9.44 -16.71
CA LEU A 107 -5.86 -10.63 -16.90
C LEU A 107 -7.28 -10.42 -16.37
N GLY A 108 -8.28 -10.88 -17.11
CA GLY A 108 -9.69 -10.73 -16.77
C GLY A 108 -10.28 -9.35 -17.00
N THR A 109 -9.55 -8.41 -17.62
CA THR A 109 -10.03 -7.04 -17.84
C THR A 109 -10.15 -6.69 -19.33
N GLY A 110 -11.23 -6.03 -19.69
CA GLY A 110 -11.49 -5.56 -21.06
C GLY A 110 -11.41 -6.68 -22.10
N LYS A 111 -10.47 -6.57 -23.04
CA LYS A 111 -10.25 -7.55 -24.10
C LYS A 111 -9.25 -8.67 -23.74
N SER A 112 -8.69 -8.68 -22.52
CA SER A 112 -7.83 -9.76 -22.03
C SER A 112 -8.66 -10.98 -21.61
N THR A 113 -8.08 -12.19 -21.74
CA THR A 113 -8.63 -13.43 -21.16
C THR A 113 -8.11 -13.65 -19.74
N GLY A 114 -8.41 -14.81 -19.15
CA GLY A 114 -8.02 -15.14 -17.78
C GLY A 114 -8.89 -14.48 -16.72
N CYS A 115 -8.46 -14.57 -15.46
CA CYS A 115 -9.18 -14.04 -14.30
C CYS A 115 -8.26 -13.19 -13.41
N PRO A 116 -8.78 -12.08 -12.85
CA PRO A 116 -8.01 -11.29 -11.89
C PRO A 116 -7.84 -12.07 -10.58
N THR A 117 -6.65 -11.98 -9.98
CA THR A 117 -6.30 -12.69 -8.73
C THR A 117 -5.80 -11.78 -7.63
N ALA A 118 -5.92 -10.45 -7.79
CA ALA A 118 -5.53 -9.43 -6.82
C ALA A 118 -4.10 -9.68 -6.24
N GLY A 119 -3.09 -9.30 -7.03
CA GLY A 119 -1.68 -9.32 -6.62
C GLY A 119 -0.98 -10.68 -6.65
N GLY A 120 -1.66 -11.75 -7.04
CA GLY A 120 -1.08 -13.08 -7.11
C GLY A 120 -0.07 -13.30 -8.26
N PRO A 121 0.67 -14.41 -8.24
CA PRO A 121 1.66 -14.72 -9.29
C PRO A 121 1.05 -14.81 -10.69
N LEU A 122 -0.19 -15.30 -10.81
CA LEU A 122 -0.89 -15.40 -12.09
C LEU A 122 -1.09 -14.02 -12.73
N GLU A 123 -1.50 -13.03 -11.92
CA GLU A 123 -1.69 -11.66 -12.42
C GLU A 123 -0.37 -11.02 -12.89
N THR A 124 0.71 -11.28 -12.15
CA THR A 124 2.06 -10.79 -12.50
C THR A 124 2.54 -11.34 -13.83
N ALA A 125 2.10 -12.54 -14.21
CA ALA A 125 2.50 -13.20 -15.46
C ALA A 125 2.08 -12.41 -16.71
N GLY A 126 0.93 -11.72 -16.70
CA GLY A 126 0.43 -10.94 -17.83
C GLY A 126 1.42 -9.84 -18.28
N PRO A 127 1.68 -8.82 -17.46
CA PRO A 127 2.62 -7.75 -17.81
C PRO A 127 4.06 -8.28 -17.98
N THR A 128 4.47 -9.35 -17.30
CA THR A 128 5.78 -9.99 -17.49
C THR A 128 5.91 -10.57 -18.90
N ALA A 129 4.87 -11.22 -19.41
CA ALA A 129 4.86 -11.74 -20.79
C ALA A 129 4.99 -10.61 -21.82
N VAL A 130 4.41 -9.43 -21.56
CA VAL A 130 4.56 -8.28 -22.44
C VAL A 130 6.00 -7.74 -22.44
N VAL A 131 6.68 -7.67 -21.28
CA VAL A 131 8.12 -7.32 -21.23
C VAL A 131 8.93 -8.31 -22.06
N THR A 132 8.63 -9.60 -21.97
CA THR A 132 9.27 -10.67 -22.74
C THR A 132 9.03 -10.50 -24.25
N TRP A 133 7.79 -10.20 -24.65
CA TRP A 133 7.44 -9.95 -26.06
C TRP A 133 8.15 -8.71 -26.63
N LEU A 134 8.24 -7.62 -25.87
CA LEU A 134 8.99 -6.41 -26.23
C LEU A 134 10.50 -6.69 -26.39
N GLY A 135 11.01 -7.72 -25.71
CA GLY A 135 12.36 -8.24 -25.86
C GLY A 135 12.58 -9.12 -27.09
N GLY A 136 11.55 -9.34 -27.91
CA GLY A 136 11.61 -10.22 -29.10
C GLY A 136 11.34 -11.69 -28.81
N HIS A 137 10.95 -12.03 -27.58
CA HIS A 137 10.65 -13.40 -27.14
C HIS A 137 9.16 -13.50 -26.75
N GLY A 138 8.49 -14.53 -27.02
CA GLY A 138 7.04 -14.66 -26.73
C GLY A 138 6.20 -14.49 -28.01
N ARG A 139 4.91 -14.80 -27.86
CA ARG A 139 3.95 -14.82 -28.96
C ARG A 139 2.90 -13.75 -28.77
N ALA A 140 2.55 -13.08 -29.87
CA ALA A 140 1.40 -12.19 -29.92
C ALA A 140 0.70 -12.31 -31.27
N VAL A 141 -0.59 -11.98 -31.27
CA VAL A 141 -1.40 -11.94 -32.50
C VAL A 141 -2.18 -10.61 -32.56
N ASN A 142 -2.55 -10.20 -33.77
CA ASN A 142 -3.51 -9.11 -33.97
C ASN A 142 -4.97 -9.60 -33.86
N ALA A 143 -5.94 -8.71 -34.06
CA ALA A 143 -7.36 -9.04 -34.01
C ALA A 143 -7.77 -10.12 -35.05
N GLY A 144 -7.04 -10.26 -36.16
CA GLY A 144 -7.25 -11.29 -37.18
C GLY A 144 -6.52 -12.60 -36.91
N GLY A 145 -5.87 -12.76 -35.72
CA GLY A 145 -5.10 -13.96 -35.38
C GLY A 145 -3.72 -14.07 -36.04
N GLN A 146 -3.29 -13.04 -36.80
CA GLN A 146 -1.97 -13.04 -37.45
C GLN A 146 -0.87 -12.72 -36.44
N PRO A 147 0.30 -13.40 -36.50
CA PRO A 147 1.42 -13.14 -35.62
C PRO A 147 1.89 -11.67 -35.67
N VAL A 148 2.17 -11.09 -34.49
CA VAL A 148 2.70 -9.74 -34.34
C VAL A 148 4.01 -9.80 -33.57
N ARG A 149 5.06 -9.19 -34.12
CA ARG A 149 6.36 -9.03 -33.47
C ARG A 149 6.54 -7.61 -32.98
N ALA A 150 7.27 -7.45 -31.86
CA ALA A 150 7.62 -6.14 -31.31
C ALA A 150 8.89 -5.55 -31.98
N ASP A 151 8.98 -5.59 -33.30
CA ASP A 151 10.17 -5.16 -34.06
C ASP A 151 10.48 -3.65 -33.90
N PHE A 152 9.50 -2.89 -33.38
CA PHE A 152 9.65 -1.47 -33.04
C PHE A 152 10.38 -1.24 -31.71
N ALA A 153 10.55 -2.25 -30.87
CA ALA A 153 11.08 -2.11 -29.51
C ALA A 153 12.55 -2.58 -29.42
N THR A 154 13.35 -1.88 -28.59
CA THR A 154 14.74 -2.27 -28.30
C THR A 154 14.83 -3.42 -27.30
N GLY A 155 13.73 -3.82 -26.66
CA GLY A 155 13.71 -4.75 -25.55
C GLY A 155 14.08 -4.12 -24.20
N ARG A 156 14.30 -2.80 -24.16
CA ARG A 156 14.57 -2.06 -22.92
C ARG A 156 13.28 -1.37 -22.46
N VAL A 157 12.75 -1.79 -21.32
CA VAL A 157 11.43 -1.40 -20.83
C VAL A 157 11.54 -0.66 -19.51
N GLY A 158 10.87 0.49 -19.42
CA GLY A 158 10.50 1.16 -18.16
C GLY A 158 9.03 0.93 -17.86
N MET A 159 8.66 0.77 -16.60
CA MET A 159 7.25 0.75 -16.19
C MET A 159 6.94 1.92 -15.26
N ILE A 160 5.73 2.45 -15.37
CA ILE A 160 5.23 3.53 -14.50
C ILE A 160 3.76 3.30 -14.20
N GLY A 161 3.31 3.71 -13.01
CA GLY A 161 1.90 3.71 -12.67
C GLY A 161 1.65 4.15 -11.24
N THR A 162 0.37 4.44 -10.96
CA THR A 162 -0.11 4.87 -9.65
C THR A 162 -1.07 3.84 -9.09
N SER A 163 -1.05 3.60 -7.77
CA SER A 163 -1.97 2.68 -7.10
C SER A 163 -1.77 1.24 -7.58
N TYR A 164 -2.83 0.54 -7.99
CA TYR A 164 -2.72 -0.79 -8.58
C TYR A 164 -1.82 -0.79 -9.84
N ASN A 165 -1.88 0.27 -10.66
CA ASN A 165 -1.01 0.40 -11.81
C ASN A 165 0.47 0.58 -11.41
N GLY A 166 0.75 1.11 -10.20
CA GLY A 166 2.08 1.18 -9.60
C GLY A 166 2.50 -0.11 -8.90
N THR A 167 1.52 -0.89 -8.44
CA THR A 167 1.70 -2.20 -7.81
C THR A 167 2.19 -3.25 -8.82
N LEU A 168 1.63 -3.25 -10.03
CA LEU A 168 2.05 -4.16 -11.10
C LEU A 168 3.53 -4.00 -11.48
N PRO A 169 4.11 -2.80 -11.63
CA PRO A 169 5.56 -2.63 -11.76
C PRO A 169 6.38 -3.26 -10.64
N ASN A 170 5.98 -3.10 -9.36
CA ASN A 170 6.64 -3.75 -8.23
C ASN A 170 6.61 -5.28 -8.39
N ALA A 171 5.44 -5.83 -8.71
CA ALA A 171 5.26 -7.27 -8.92
C ALA A 171 6.15 -7.80 -10.07
N VAL A 172 6.13 -7.12 -11.23
CA VAL A 172 6.96 -7.53 -12.39
C VAL A 172 8.45 -7.42 -12.09
N ALA A 173 8.88 -6.40 -11.33
CA ALA A 173 10.29 -6.26 -10.94
C ALA A 173 10.79 -7.48 -10.14
N THR A 174 9.93 -8.09 -9.30
CA THR A 174 10.29 -9.30 -8.53
C THR A 174 10.39 -10.57 -9.35
N THR A 175 10.03 -10.56 -10.63
CA THR A 175 10.24 -11.71 -11.51
C THR A 175 11.66 -11.78 -12.07
N GLY A 176 12.43 -10.70 -11.95
CA GLY A 176 13.76 -10.58 -12.57
C GLY A 176 13.75 -10.62 -14.08
N VAL A 177 12.59 -10.39 -14.73
CA VAL A 177 12.41 -10.54 -16.18
C VAL A 177 13.46 -9.74 -16.96
N PRO A 178 14.19 -10.38 -17.90
CA PRO A 178 15.10 -9.66 -18.76
C PRO A 178 14.37 -8.58 -19.58
N GLY A 179 15.00 -7.40 -19.71
CA GLY A 179 14.40 -6.27 -20.43
C GLY A 179 13.80 -5.20 -19.56
N LEU A 180 13.23 -5.51 -18.38
CA LEU A 180 12.81 -4.49 -17.42
C LEU A 180 14.03 -3.78 -16.83
N LYS A 181 14.18 -2.48 -17.09
CA LYS A 181 15.35 -1.68 -16.71
C LYS A 181 15.08 -0.70 -15.57
N ALA A 182 13.88 -0.14 -15.51
CA ALA A 182 13.48 0.79 -14.45
C ALA A 182 11.98 0.76 -14.21
N ILE A 183 11.60 1.08 -12.98
CA ILE A 183 10.20 1.33 -12.64
C ILE A 183 10.07 2.65 -11.87
N ILE A 184 8.89 3.28 -12.00
CA ILE A 184 8.41 4.36 -11.13
C ILE A 184 7.08 3.90 -10.56
N ALA A 185 7.08 3.53 -9.28
CA ALA A 185 5.93 2.99 -8.57
C ALA A 185 5.37 4.07 -7.63
N VAL A 186 4.17 4.59 -7.93
CA VAL A 186 3.54 5.67 -7.19
C VAL A 186 2.39 5.12 -6.37
N SER A 187 2.34 5.43 -5.07
CA SER A 187 1.29 4.96 -4.14
C SER A 187 0.97 3.47 -4.34
N ALA A 188 2.03 2.67 -4.36
CA ALA A 188 1.99 1.29 -4.82
C ALA A 188 2.09 0.28 -3.67
N ILE A 189 1.33 -0.80 -3.77
CA ILE A 189 1.39 -1.92 -2.83
C ILE A 189 2.70 -2.70 -3.04
N SER A 190 3.35 -3.09 -1.94
CA SER A 190 4.49 -4.01 -1.92
C SER A 190 4.19 -5.30 -1.13
N ASP A 191 3.12 -5.26 -0.34
CA ASP A 191 2.67 -6.38 0.48
C ASP A 191 1.14 -6.33 0.64
N TRP A 192 0.43 -7.21 -0.05
CA TRP A 192 -1.03 -7.24 -0.05
C TRP A 192 -1.62 -7.66 1.30
N TYR A 193 -0.91 -8.46 2.10
CA TYR A 193 -1.32 -8.72 3.47
C TYR A 193 -1.42 -7.43 4.27
N ARG A 194 -0.40 -6.58 4.22
CA ARG A 194 -0.39 -5.28 4.92
C ARG A 194 -1.37 -4.25 4.34
N TYR A 195 -1.90 -4.49 3.16
CA TYR A 195 -2.93 -3.64 2.58
C TYR A 195 -4.30 -3.91 3.21
N TYR A 196 -4.64 -5.20 3.46
CA TYR A 196 -5.92 -5.64 4.01
C TYR A 196 -5.83 -6.17 5.45
N ARG A 197 -4.66 -6.28 6.04
CA ARG A 197 -4.41 -6.76 7.40
C ARG A 197 -3.33 -5.91 8.06
N ALA A 198 -3.42 -5.75 9.38
CA ALA A 198 -2.38 -5.09 10.17
C ALA A 198 -2.22 -5.80 11.51
N GLY A 199 -1.05 -6.41 11.73
CA GLY A 199 -0.79 -7.13 12.98
C GLY A 199 -1.83 -8.22 13.31
N GLY A 200 -2.43 -8.85 12.30
CA GLY A 200 -3.54 -9.80 12.43
C GLY A 200 -4.94 -9.17 12.38
N ALA A 201 -5.09 -7.89 12.65
CA ALA A 201 -6.38 -7.21 12.51
C ALA A 201 -6.81 -7.15 11.03
N VAL A 202 -8.09 -7.41 10.76
CA VAL A 202 -8.69 -7.18 9.44
C VAL A 202 -8.94 -5.69 9.30
N VAL A 203 -8.26 -5.07 8.34
CA VAL A 203 -8.38 -3.63 8.06
C VAL A 203 -8.74 -3.38 6.60
N ALA A 204 -9.30 -2.22 6.32
CA ALA A 204 -9.59 -1.78 4.97
C ALA A 204 -8.72 -0.57 4.57
N PRO A 205 -8.59 -0.27 3.26
CA PRO A 205 -8.13 1.02 2.80
C PRO A 205 -9.12 2.13 3.21
N GLU A 206 -8.62 3.35 3.41
CA GLU A 206 -9.47 4.52 3.71
C GLU A 206 -10.57 4.70 2.65
N GLY A 207 -11.80 4.88 3.10
CA GLY A 207 -12.97 5.05 2.24
C GLY A 207 -13.51 3.75 1.61
N TYR A 208 -12.90 2.59 1.90
CA TYR A 208 -13.31 1.30 1.32
C TYR A 208 -13.56 0.24 2.39
N GLN A 209 -14.29 0.61 3.43
CA GLN A 209 -14.65 -0.29 4.52
C GLN A 209 -15.24 -1.61 4.00
N GLY A 210 -14.65 -2.73 4.44
CA GLY A 210 -15.06 -4.07 4.01
C GLY A 210 -14.49 -4.55 2.68
N GLU A 211 -13.68 -3.73 1.97
CA GLU A 211 -12.95 -4.22 0.79
C GLU A 211 -11.96 -5.32 1.17
N ASP A 212 -11.75 -6.26 0.27
CA ASP A 212 -10.71 -7.28 0.36
C ASP A 212 -10.34 -7.77 -1.05
N ALA A 213 -9.39 -8.70 -1.15
CA ALA A 213 -8.86 -9.18 -2.43
C ALA A 213 -9.93 -9.72 -3.39
N ASP A 214 -10.97 -10.37 -2.90
CA ASP A 214 -12.06 -10.88 -3.73
C ASP A 214 -13.01 -9.78 -4.24
N ILE A 215 -13.25 -8.74 -3.43
CA ILE A 215 -14.04 -7.57 -3.84
C ILE A 215 -13.29 -6.82 -4.94
N LEU A 216 -12.00 -6.54 -4.73
CA LEU A 216 -11.18 -5.88 -5.73
C LEU A 216 -11.11 -6.69 -7.03
N ALA A 217 -10.92 -8.03 -6.95
CA ALA A 217 -10.92 -8.90 -8.13
C ALA A 217 -12.25 -8.84 -8.91
N ARG A 218 -13.39 -8.81 -8.22
CA ARG A 218 -14.71 -8.64 -8.85
C ARG A 218 -14.87 -7.26 -9.47
N ALA A 219 -14.41 -6.23 -8.80
CA ALA A 219 -14.50 -4.85 -9.28
C ALA A 219 -13.78 -4.68 -10.62
N VAL A 220 -12.61 -5.29 -10.79
CA VAL A 220 -11.81 -5.19 -12.04
C VAL A 220 -12.15 -6.26 -13.09
N LEU A 221 -13.01 -7.22 -12.78
CA LEU A 221 -13.41 -8.29 -13.71
C LEU A 221 -14.35 -7.75 -14.79
N THR A 222 -13.80 -7.14 -15.84
CA THR A 222 -14.55 -6.45 -16.90
C THR A 222 -14.50 -7.16 -18.26
N ARG A 223 -13.90 -8.35 -18.34
CA ARG A 223 -13.87 -9.15 -19.58
C ARG A 223 -15.25 -9.64 -19.99
N SER A 224 -15.46 -9.87 -21.27
CA SER A 224 -16.58 -10.69 -21.75
C SER A 224 -16.46 -12.11 -21.17
N ARG A 225 -17.59 -12.82 -20.96
CA ARG A 225 -17.63 -14.14 -20.31
C ARG A 225 -17.05 -14.14 -18.88
N SER A 226 -17.30 -13.11 -18.10
CA SER A 226 -16.82 -12.97 -16.72
C SER A 226 -17.24 -14.12 -15.79
N ALA A 227 -18.36 -14.80 -16.10
CA ALA A 227 -18.88 -15.94 -15.31
C ALA A 227 -17.88 -17.10 -15.16
N ILE A 228 -16.96 -17.29 -16.11
CA ILE A 228 -15.92 -18.33 -16.01
C ILE A 228 -14.99 -18.11 -14.80
N CYS A 229 -14.86 -16.87 -14.32
CA CYS A 229 -14.02 -16.52 -13.18
C CYS A 229 -14.68 -16.75 -11.82
N GLN A 230 -15.96 -17.15 -11.75
CA GLN A 230 -16.65 -17.38 -10.46
C GLN A 230 -15.91 -18.36 -9.54
N PRO A 231 -15.38 -19.51 -10.00
CA PRO A 231 -14.61 -20.41 -9.14
C PRO A 231 -13.32 -19.80 -8.61
N VAL A 232 -12.65 -18.97 -9.43
CA VAL A 232 -11.41 -18.27 -9.04
C VAL A 232 -11.71 -17.24 -7.95
N VAL A 233 -12.75 -16.45 -8.12
CA VAL A 233 -13.18 -15.47 -7.12
C VAL A 233 -13.65 -16.13 -5.83
N ALA A 234 -14.38 -17.24 -5.91
CA ALA A 234 -14.79 -18.01 -4.73
C ALA A 234 -13.57 -18.57 -3.96
N ASP A 235 -12.51 -18.95 -4.67
CA ASP A 235 -11.25 -19.37 -4.06
C ASP A 235 -10.55 -18.20 -3.34
N LEU A 236 -10.53 -17.01 -3.92
CA LEU A 236 -10.02 -15.79 -3.26
C LEU A 236 -10.79 -15.53 -1.96
N THR A 237 -12.14 -15.49 -2.01
CA THR A 237 -13.00 -15.26 -0.83
C THR A 237 -12.70 -16.25 0.30
N ARG A 238 -12.47 -17.52 -0.04
CA ARG A 238 -12.17 -18.56 0.97
C ARG A 238 -10.78 -18.38 1.55
N ARG A 239 -9.75 -18.10 0.71
CA ARG A 239 -8.34 -18.12 1.10
C ARG A 239 -7.84 -16.85 1.75
N GLN A 240 -8.48 -15.69 1.52
CA GLN A 240 -8.09 -14.40 2.09
C GLN A 240 -8.27 -14.31 3.61
N ASP A 241 -9.09 -15.18 4.19
CA ASP A 241 -9.39 -15.31 5.62
C ASP A 241 -9.72 -13.96 6.30
N ARG A 242 -11.01 -13.59 6.27
CA ARG A 242 -11.53 -12.43 7.00
C ARG A 242 -11.93 -12.74 8.44
N VAL A 243 -11.76 -13.98 8.90
CA VAL A 243 -12.18 -14.42 10.24
C VAL A 243 -11.05 -14.31 11.24
N THR A 244 -9.89 -14.91 10.96
CA THR A 244 -8.74 -14.86 11.86
C THR A 244 -7.79 -13.72 11.55
N GLY A 245 -7.76 -13.25 10.30
CA GLY A 245 -6.78 -12.27 9.84
C GLY A 245 -5.35 -12.80 9.77
N ASP A 246 -5.16 -14.11 9.94
CA ASP A 246 -3.84 -14.74 9.93
C ASP A 246 -3.12 -14.59 8.58
N LEU A 247 -1.82 -14.43 8.65
CA LEU A 247 -0.95 -14.59 7.49
C LEU A 247 -1.00 -16.05 7.05
N SER A 248 -1.16 -16.28 5.76
CA SER A 248 -1.30 -17.61 5.17
C SER A 248 -0.46 -17.72 3.90
N PRO A 249 -0.29 -18.93 3.30
CA PRO A 249 0.36 -19.07 2.00
C PRO A 249 -0.28 -18.19 0.91
N PHE A 250 -1.59 -17.95 0.97
CA PHE A 250 -2.30 -17.04 0.08
C PHE A 250 -1.73 -15.61 0.12
N TRP A 251 -1.51 -15.09 1.31
CA TRP A 251 -0.93 -13.77 1.51
C TRP A 251 0.58 -13.75 1.27
N ALA A 252 1.29 -14.80 1.68
CA ALA A 252 2.74 -14.90 1.52
C ALA A 252 3.17 -14.90 0.03
N GLU A 253 2.39 -15.47 -0.87
CA GLU A 253 2.67 -15.41 -2.31
C GLU A 253 2.46 -14.01 -2.91
N ARG A 254 1.76 -13.11 -2.20
CA ARG A 254 1.39 -11.74 -2.56
C ARG A 254 2.25 -10.68 -1.87
N THR A 255 3.29 -11.03 -1.13
CA THR A 255 4.30 -10.08 -0.65
C THR A 255 5.49 -10.05 -1.60
N TYR A 256 5.82 -8.87 -2.09
CA TYR A 256 6.96 -8.65 -2.97
C TYR A 256 8.26 -8.45 -2.18
N LEU A 257 8.14 -8.13 -0.89
CA LEU A 257 9.27 -7.90 0.02
C LEU A 257 10.17 -9.13 0.13
N THR A 258 9.61 -10.34 0.10
CA THR A 258 10.38 -11.59 0.18
C THR A 258 11.11 -11.96 -1.10
N LYS A 259 10.75 -11.29 -2.22
CA LYS A 259 11.30 -11.53 -3.56
C LYS A 259 12.22 -10.38 -4.03
N VAL A 260 12.61 -9.48 -3.13
CA VAL A 260 13.44 -8.32 -3.46
C VAL A 260 14.80 -8.72 -4.04
N ALA A 261 15.32 -9.89 -3.69
CA ALA A 261 16.57 -10.43 -4.21
C ALA A 261 16.56 -10.66 -5.73
N ASP A 262 15.38 -10.81 -6.32
CA ASP A 262 15.21 -11.02 -7.76
C ASP A 262 15.10 -9.72 -8.55
N VAL A 263 14.94 -8.57 -7.87
CA VAL A 263 14.80 -7.25 -8.51
C VAL A 263 16.10 -6.83 -9.17
N ARG A 264 16.07 -6.67 -10.49
CA ARG A 264 17.21 -6.22 -11.32
C ARG A 264 17.01 -4.80 -11.88
N ALA A 265 15.78 -4.33 -11.92
CA ALA A 265 15.43 -3.00 -12.40
C ALA A 265 15.76 -1.93 -11.36
N ALA A 266 16.09 -0.72 -11.81
CA ALA A 266 16.17 0.44 -10.93
C ALA A 266 14.75 0.86 -10.49
N VAL A 267 14.57 1.19 -9.20
CA VAL A 267 13.24 1.46 -8.63
C VAL A 267 13.13 2.88 -8.08
N TYR A 268 12.19 3.65 -8.60
CA TYR A 268 11.81 4.93 -8.03
C TYR A 268 10.46 4.78 -7.33
N VAL A 269 10.48 4.86 -6.00
CA VAL A 269 9.29 4.78 -5.16
C VAL A 269 8.77 6.20 -4.92
N ALA A 270 7.48 6.44 -5.11
CA ALA A 270 6.85 7.73 -4.80
C ALA A 270 5.58 7.50 -3.97
N HIS A 271 5.39 8.28 -2.89
CA HIS A 271 4.25 8.02 -2.00
C HIS A 271 3.85 9.24 -1.17
N GLY A 272 2.55 9.32 -0.86
CA GLY A 272 2.00 10.28 0.09
C GLY A 272 2.15 9.82 1.53
N LEU A 273 2.60 10.72 2.41
CA LEU A 273 2.70 10.43 3.85
C LEU A 273 1.34 10.38 4.55
N SER A 274 0.30 10.94 3.90
CA SER A 274 -1.10 10.87 4.33
C SER A 274 -1.93 9.96 3.42
N ASP A 275 -1.31 9.01 2.74
CA ASP A 275 -2.00 8.01 1.93
C ASP A 275 -2.51 6.87 2.83
N TRP A 276 -3.75 6.99 3.27
CA TRP A 276 -4.41 5.98 4.11
C TRP A 276 -5.17 4.93 3.29
N ASN A 277 -5.21 5.09 1.98
CA ASN A 277 -5.63 4.03 1.07
C ASN A 277 -4.50 3.00 0.90
N VAL A 278 -3.42 3.34 0.20
CA VAL A 278 -2.20 2.52 0.17
C VAL A 278 -1.24 3.05 1.23
N LYS A 279 -1.26 2.44 2.40
CA LYS A 279 -0.59 2.96 3.59
C LYS A 279 0.91 3.18 3.40
N PRO A 280 1.52 4.23 3.99
CA PRO A 280 2.92 4.64 3.70
C PRO A 280 3.98 3.56 3.93
N SER A 281 3.75 2.59 4.81
CA SER A 281 4.69 1.48 5.01
C SER A 281 4.88 0.60 3.77
N GLN A 282 3.93 0.61 2.83
CA GLN A 282 4.09 -0.07 1.55
C GLN A 282 5.33 0.45 0.79
N ALA A 283 5.48 1.77 0.73
CA ALA A 283 6.63 2.42 0.12
C ALA A 283 7.90 2.32 0.98
N GLY A 284 7.78 2.62 2.28
CA GLY A 284 8.92 2.65 3.18
C GLY A 284 9.62 1.29 3.35
N LEU A 285 8.84 0.20 3.49
CA LEU A 285 9.38 -1.15 3.60
C LEU A 285 10.01 -1.61 2.29
N TRP A 286 9.36 -1.31 1.15
CA TRP A 286 9.88 -1.65 -0.17
C TRP A 286 11.20 -0.93 -0.45
N TYR A 287 11.24 0.38 -0.24
CA TYR A 287 12.47 1.16 -0.39
C TYR A 287 13.60 0.62 0.48
N ARG A 288 13.33 0.35 1.76
CA ARG A 288 14.32 -0.19 2.70
C ARG A 288 14.86 -1.56 2.25
N ALA A 289 13.97 -2.44 1.77
CA ALA A 289 14.37 -3.75 1.27
C ALA A 289 15.25 -3.66 0.02
N LEU A 290 14.89 -2.81 -0.94
CA LEU A 290 15.70 -2.52 -2.14
C LEU A 290 17.08 -1.97 -1.78
N ARG A 291 17.13 -1.03 -0.83
CA ARG A 291 18.39 -0.44 -0.36
C ARG A 291 19.30 -1.48 0.31
N ALA A 292 18.73 -2.34 1.16
CA ALA A 292 19.48 -3.42 1.81
C ALA A 292 20.07 -4.42 0.79
N GLN A 293 19.37 -4.63 -0.33
CA GLN A 293 19.81 -5.50 -1.43
C GLN A 293 20.84 -4.84 -2.35
N GLY A 294 21.08 -3.52 -2.23
CA GLY A 294 21.96 -2.76 -3.13
C GLY A 294 21.33 -2.41 -4.48
N THR A 295 20.03 -2.61 -4.66
CA THR A 295 19.30 -2.21 -5.87
C THR A 295 19.34 -0.68 -6.02
N PRO A 296 19.61 -0.12 -7.23
CA PRO A 296 19.47 1.30 -7.46
C PRO A 296 18.05 1.77 -7.13
N ALA A 297 17.90 2.58 -6.08
CA ALA A 297 16.60 3.02 -5.61
C ALA A 297 16.60 4.49 -5.21
N LYS A 298 15.50 5.19 -5.53
CA LYS A 298 15.15 6.53 -5.04
C LYS A 298 13.78 6.49 -4.38
N ILE A 299 13.54 7.41 -3.42
CA ILE A 299 12.22 7.61 -2.82
C ILE A 299 11.81 9.08 -2.88
N PHE A 300 10.55 9.29 -3.24
CA PHE A 300 9.88 10.60 -3.22
C PHE A 300 8.71 10.55 -2.23
N TRP A 301 8.80 11.34 -1.18
CA TRP A 301 7.72 11.54 -0.22
C TRP A 301 7.06 12.89 -0.41
N HIS A 302 5.74 12.95 -0.28
CA HIS A 302 4.97 14.19 -0.23
C HIS A 302 3.92 14.14 0.89
N PRO A 303 3.45 15.30 1.42
CA PRO A 303 2.58 15.33 2.60
C PRO A 303 1.12 14.98 2.30
N TYR A 304 0.75 14.80 1.03
CA TYR A 304 -0.65 14.58 0.61
C TYR A 304 -1.04 13.10 0.68
N GLY A 305 -2.32 12.82 0.32
CA GLY A 305 -2.89 11.49 0.24
C GLY A 305 -2.47 10.69 -1.00
N HIS A 306 -3.41 9.88 -1.50
CA HIS A 306 -3.20 8.91 -2.57
C HIS A 306 -2.80 9.53 -3.91
N GLY A 307 -1.74 9.02 -4.55
CA GLY A 307 -1.22 9.53 -5.82
C GLY A 307 0.07 10.35 -5.64
N GLY A 308 0.26 11.40 -6.45
CA GLY A 308 1.42 12.30 -6.34
C GLY A 308 2.68 11.78 -7.01
N ASN A 309 2.78 11.99 -8.32
CA ASN A 309 3.98 11.63 -9.08
C ASN A 309 5.20 12.47 -8.68
N PRO A 310 6.42 11.94 -8.77
CA PRO A 310 7.62 12.77 -8.74
C PRO A 310 7.55 13.82 -9.85
N PRO A 311 8.24 14.97 -9.71
CA PRO A 311 8.31 15.95 -10.79
C PRO A 311 8.70 15.32 -12.13
N LEU A 312 8.08 15.76 -13.22
CA LEU A 312 8.27 15.17 -14.55
C LEU A 312 9.75 15.10 -14.97
N TYR A 313 10.54 16.11 -14.60
CA TYR A 313 11.96 16.11 -14.92
C TYR A 313 12.72 14.99 -14.21
N GLU A 314 12.34 14.62 -12.98
CA GLU A 314 12.89 13.47 -12.25
C GLU A 314 12.55 12.17 -12.93
N GLN A 315 11.27 12.00 -13.33
CA GLN A 315 10.81 10.83 -14.06
C GLN A 315 11.57 10.66 -15.38
N ASN A 316 11.70 11.74 -16.15
CA ASN A 316 12.41 11.72 -17.43
C ASN A 316 13.90 11.37 -17.26
N ARG A 317 14.59 11.96 -16.26
CA ARG A 317 16.00 11.65 -15.97
C ARG A 317 16.19 10.20 -15.53
N TRP A 318 15.25 9.66 -14.73
CA TRP A 318 15.27 8.26 -14.30
C TRP A 318 15.20 7.30 -15.47
N PHE A 319 14.22 7.46 -16.36
CA PHE A 319 14.11 6.61 -17.54
C PHE A 319 15.22 6.85 -18.57
N THR A 320 15.69 8.07 -18.73
CA THR A 320 16.84 8.37 -19.59
C THR A 320 18.09 7.64 -19.13
N ARG A 321 18.34 7.58 -17.82
CA ARG A 321 19.49 6.85 -17.26
C ARG A 321 19.37 5.35 -17.44
N TYR A 322 18.25 4.78 -17.01
CA TYR A 322 18.16 3.32 -16.89
C TYR A 322 17.54 2.64 -18.10
N VAL A 323 16.63 3.27 -18.82
CA VAL A 323 15.97 2.67 -20.00
C VAL A 323 16.69 3.04 -21.28
N ILE A 324 17.11 4.29 -21.48
CA ILE A 324 17.94 4.69 -22.64
C ILE A 324 19.40 4.28 -22.40
N GLY A 325 19.92 4.48 -21.21
CA GLY A 325 21.31 4.18 -20.84
C GLY A 325 22.23 5.40 -20.86
N ALA A 326 21.69 6.62 -20.96
CA ALA A 326 22.47 7.84 -20.98
C ALA A 326 23.08 8.17 -19.60
N ALA A 327 24.33 8.58 -19.56
CA ALA A 327 25.00 9.01 -18.34
C ALA A 327 24.56 10.45 -18.00
N ASN A 328 23.58 10.59 -17.10
CA ASN A 328 23.04 11.88 -16.67
C ASN A 328 23.22 12.17 -15.16
N GLY A 329 23.95 11.32 -14.45
CA GLY A 329 24.32 11.51 -13.05
C GLY A 329 23.23 11.24 -12.01
N VAL A 330 22.01 10.83 -12.42
CA VAL A 330 20.89 10.60 -11.49
C VAL A 330 21.17 9.50 -10.44
N ASP A 331 22.04 8.57 -10.75
CA ASP A 331 22.50 7.48 -9.89
C ASP A 331 23.47 7.91 -8.80
N HIS A 332 24.04 9.12 -8.90
CA HIS A 332 24.94 9.72 -7.91
C HIS A 332 24.27 10.80 -7.04
N GLU A 333 23.03 11.11 -7.32
CA GLU A 333 22.27 12.12 -6.55
C GLU A 333 21.76 11.60 -5.20
N PRO A 334 21.39 12.50 -4.27
CA PRO A 334 20.65 12.15 -3.07
C PRO A 334 19.44 11.26 -3.38
N ARG A 335 19.25 10.21 -2.57
CA ARG A 335 18.27 9.16 -2.85
C ARG A 335 16.87 9.48 -2.39
N ALA A 336 16.72 10.38 -1.41
CA ALA A 336 15.42 10.77 -0.91
C ALA A 336 15.10 12.21 -1.29
N ILE A 337 13.90 12.42 -1.82
CA ILE A 337 13.30 13.73 -2.04
C ILE A 337 12.05 13.80 -1.18
N ILE A 338 11.95 14.80 -0.31
CA ILE A 338 10.81 14.99 0.57
C ILE A 338 10.20 16.36 0.25
N ALA A 339 8.97 16.35 -0.23
CA ALA A 339 8.20 17.56 -0.48
C ALA A 339 7.61 18.07 0.82
N SER A 340 7.81 19.35 1.12
CA SER A 340 7.18 20.01 2.25
C SER A 340 5.79 20.56 1.87
N PRO A 341 4.91 20.84 2.86
CA PRO A 341 3.55 21.35 2.60
C PRO A 341 3.52 22.65 1.78
N ASP A 342 4.58 23.46 1.84
CA ASP A 342 4.74 24.67 1.04
C ASP A 342 5.24 24.44 -0.39
N GLY A 343 5.31 23.16 -0.82
CA GLY A 343 5.67 22.76 -2.18
C GLY A 343 7.17 22.71 -2.48
N ARG A 344 8.03 22.95 -1.48
CA ARG A 344 9.49 22.81 -1.68
C ARG A 344 9.93 21.36 -1.66
N TYR A 345 10.89 21.03 -2.53
CA TYR A 345 11.52 19.72 -2.60
C TYR A 345 12.90 19.75 -1.93
N VAL A 346 13.02 19.02 -0.82
CA VAL A 346 14.30 18.92 -0.11
C VAL A 346 14.92 17.56 -0.39
N ARG A 347 16.21 17.57 -0.75
CA ARG A 347 16.96 16.35 -1.05
C ARG A 347 17.78 15.92 0.16
N TYR A 348 17.68 14.64 0.51
CA TYR A 348 18.42 13.99 1.58
C TYR A 348 19.24 12.82 1.02
N ALA A 349 20.38 12.55 1.62
CA ALA A 349 21.25 11.45 1.20
C ALA A 349 20.50 10.12 1.15
N ASP A 350 19.63 9.88 2.13
CA ASP A 350 18.78 8.68 2.21
C ASP A 350 17.53 8.94 3.06
N TRP A 351 16.60 7.98 3.13
CA TRP A 351 15.48 7.94 4.06
C TRP A 351 15.50 6.58 4.82
N PRO A 352 15.26 6.58 6.17
CA PRO A 352 15.02 7.74 7.05
C PRO A 352 16.17 8.75 7.05
N VAL A 353 15.87 10.03 7.36
CA VAL A 353 16.88 11.07 7.33
C VAL A 353 17.96 10.85 8.40
N ALA A 354 19.18 11.29 8.11
CA ALA A 354 20.29 11.18 9.06
C ALA A 354 19.95 11.85 10.40
N GLY A 355 20.34 11.20 11.50
CA GLY A 355 20.07 11.66 12.86
C GLY A 355 18.72 11.20 13.44
N ALA A 356 17.80 10.66 12.64
CA ALA A 356 16.62 10.00 13.15
C ALA A 356 17.00 8.65 13.78
N ALA A 357 16.77 8.53 15.09
CA ALA A 357 17.10 7.33 15.85
C ALA A 357 15.92 6.89 16.73
N PRO A 358 15.73 5.58 16.94
CA PRO A 358 14.68 5.07 17.81
C PRO A 358 14.83 5.64 19.25
N ARG A 359 13.77 6.28 19.74
CA ARG A 359 13.69 6.80 21.11
C ARG A 359 12.38 6.33 21.71
N SER A 360 12.50 5.62 22.86
CA SER A 360 11.36 5.05 23.56
C SER A 360 10.94 5.93 24.72
N ILE A 361 9.62 6.10 24.91
CA ILE A 361 9.04 6.77 26.05
C ILE A 361 7.93 5.89 26.65
N SER A 362 7.91 5.77 28.00
CA SER A 362 6.82 5.10 28.68
C SER A 362 5.57 5.97 28.71
N LEU A 363 4.38 5.38 28.56
CA LEU A 363 3.11 6.11 28.65
C LEU A 363 2.96 6.81 30.01
N SER A 364 3.49 6.24 31.10
CA SER A 364 3.46 6.87 32.43
C SER A 364 4.27 8.16 32.55
N ARG A 365 5.15 8.45 31.57
CA ARG A 365 5.92 9.70 31.48
C ARG A 365 5.24 10.77 30.64
N LEU A 366 4.13 10.46 30.00
CA LEU A 366 3.32 11.40 29.23
C LEU A 366 2.19 11.96 30.09
N HIS A 367 1.64 13.10 29.68
CA HIS A 367 0.46 13.69 30.32
C HIS A 367 -0.79 13.02 29.75
N LEU A 368 -1.62 12.42 30.61
CA LEU A 368 -2.96 11.98 30.22
C LEU A 368 -3.83 13.22 29.95
N ARG A 369 -4.49 13.27 28.80
CA ARG A 369 -5.22 14.48 28.36
C ARG A 369 -6.56 14.67 29.07
N ASP A 370 -7.20 13.57 29.49
CA ASP A 370 -8.49 13.58 30.17
C ASP A 370 -8.46 12.72 31.45
N GLY A 371 -8.14 13.31 32.54
CA GLY A 371 -8.22 12.69 33.88
C GLY A 371 -6.90 12.48 34.59
N ALA A 372 -6.96 11.80 35.74
CA ALA A 372 -5.80 11.57 36.57
C ALA A 372 -4.91 10.44 36.05
N PRO A 373 -3.58 10.59 36.12
CA PRO A 373 -2.66 9.52 35.74
C PRO A 373 -2.86 8.31 36.69
N GLY A 374 -2.72 7.12 36.12
CA GLY A 374 -2.80 5.86 36.84
C GLY A 374 -1.91 4.81 36.22
N ARG A 375 -1.50 3.83 37.01
CA ARG A 375 -0.67 2.74 36.51
C ARG A 375 -1.50 1.75 35.67
N MET A 376 -2.68 1.40 36.13
CA MET A 376 -3.60 0.49 35.46
C MET A 376 -4.82 1.28 35.03
N LEU A 377 -4.96 1.50 33.71
CA LEU A 377 -6.08 2.22 33.13
C LEU A 377 -6.93 1.28 32.28
N THR A 378 -8.25 1.35 32.50
CA THR A 378 -9.22 0.52 31.77
C THR A 378 -10.15 1.41 30.98
N PHE A 379 -10.44 1.00 29.74
CA PHE A 379 -11.43 1.63 28.87
C PHE A 379 -12.25 0.57 28.13
N THR A 380 -13.36 1.00 27.56
CA THR A 380 -14.36 0.16 26.89
C THR A 380 -14.44 0.53 25.43
N ASP A 381 -14.57 -0.44 24.54
CA ASP A 381 -14.68 -0.21 23.10
C ASP A 381 -15.96 0.56 22.76
N ASP A 382 -15.82 1.60 21.97
CA ASP A 382 -16.89 2.21 21.18
C ASP A 382 -16.50 2.11 19.68
N PRO A 383 -17.05 1.11 18.96
CA PRO A 383 -16.68 0.85 17.57
C PRO A 383 -17.18 1.92 16.58
N SER A 384 -17.90 2.93 17.03
CA SER A 384 -18.28 4.10 16.21
C SER A 384 -17.22 5.21 16.16
N LEU A 385 -16.18 5.11 17.01
CA LEU A 385 -15.09 6.08 17.07
C LEU A 385 -13.97 5.71 16.10
N SER A 386 -13.45 6.71 15.40
CA SER A 386 -12.14 6.61 14.73
C SER A 386 -11.04 7.23 15.60
N LEU A 387 -9.78 6.85 15.35
CA LEU A 387 -8.63 7.45 16.04
C LEU A 387 -8.63 8.99 15.95
N ALA A 388 -8.98 9.55 14.78
CA ALA A 388 -9.02 10.99 14.58
C ALA A 388 -10.09 11.65 15.44
N ARG A 389 -11.33 11.13 15.44
CA ARG A 389 -12.44 11.65 16.25
C ARG A 389 -12.13 11.56 17.74
N PHE A 390 -11.65 10.40 18.20
CA PHE A 390 -11.24 10.21 19.58
C PHE A 390 -10.13 11.19 20.00
N THR A 391 -9.13 11.44 19.14
CA THR A 391 -8.02 12.34 19.50
C THR A 391 -8.46 13.79 19.59
N ALA A 392 -9.42 14.21 18.76
CA ALA A 392 -9.96 15.57 18.80
C ALA A 392 -10.71 15.85 20.11
N ASP A 393 -11.50 14.90 20.58
CA ASP A 393 -12.29 14.99 21.83
C ASP A 393 -12.15 13.68 22.62
N PRO A 394 -11.05 13.52 23.40
CA PRO A 394 -10.77 12.29 24.10
C PRO A 394 -11.69 12.07 25.29
N ASP A 395 -12.23 10.87 25.37
CA ASP A 395 -13.00 10.35 26.51
C ASP A 395 -12.32 9.08 27.05
N ARG A 396 -11.84 9.16 28.28
CA ARG A 396 -11.17 8.05 28.97
C ARG A 396 -12.02 6.79 29.12
N THR A 397 -13.33 6.90 28.97
CA THR A 397 -14.25 5.76 28.99
C THR A 397 -14.00 4.86 27.77
N HIS A 398 -13.58 5.44 26.62
CA HIS A 398 -13.49 4.77 25.33
C HIS A 398 -12.06 4.65 24.79
N GLY A 399 -11.07 5.24 25.46
CA GLY A 399 -9.66 5.16 25.04
C GLY A 399 -8.71 5.87 25.98
N LEU A 400 -7.44 5.93 25.61
CA LEU A 400 -6.41 6.66 26.35
C LEU A 400 -5.73 7.65 25.40
N ALA A 401 -5.74 8.93 25.75
CA ALA A 401 -5.04 9.98 25.02
C ALA A 401 -3.97 10.63 25.90
N TYR A 402 -2.74 10.61 25.43
CA TYR A 402 -1.58 11.21 26.09
C TYR A 402 -1.00 12.33 25.25
N ALA A 403 -0.25 13.23 25.87
CA ALA A 403 0.55 14.23 25.18
C ALA A 403 1.92 14.40 25.86
N THR A 404 2.93 14.75 25.06
CA THR A 404 4.22 15.24 25.57
C THR A 404 4.09 16.65 26.14
N ALA A 405 5.12 17.14 26.82
CA ALA A 405 5.31 18.60 26.94
C ALA A 405 5.50 19.24 25.54
N ALA A 406 5.33 20.56 25.45
CA ALA A 406 5.53 21.29 24.19
C ALA A 406 6.98 21.17 23.71
N MET A 407 7.17 20.99 22.40
CA MET A 407 8.50 20.93 21.80
C MET A 407 9.19 22.29 21.93
N ALA A 408 10.38 22.33 22.56
CA ALA A 408 11.18 23.55 22.65
C ALA A 408 11.77 23.96 21.29
N GLN A 409 11.97 22.99 20.40
CA GLN A 409 12.53 23.19 19.06
C GLN A 409 11.84 22.22 18.08
N PRO A 410 11.80 22.57 16.77
CA PRO A 410 11.28 21.65 15.77
C PRO A 410 11.97 20.29 15.85
N THR A 411 11.18 19.23 15.90
CA THR A 411 11.67 17.84 16.05
C THR A 411 11.10 16.99 14.94
N ARG A 412 11.96 16.35 14.17
CA ARG A 412 11.54 15.51 13.04
C ARG A 412 11.39 14.06 13.48
N ILE A 413 10.31 13.45 13.03
CA ILE A 413 10.06 12.01 13.05
C ILE A 413 10.33 11.53 11.63
N SER A 414 11.22 10.55 11.42
CA SER A 414 11.52 10.02 10.08
C SER A 414 11.79 8.54 10.16
N GLY A 415 10.90 7.72 9.60
CA GLY A 415 11.01 6.26 9.63
C GLY A 415 9.75 5.55 10.12
N PHE A 416 9.93 4.49 10.90
CA PHE A 416 8.86 3.64 11.43
C PHE A 416 8.74 3.79 12.94
N ALA A 417 7.53 4.04 13.42
CA ALA A 417 7.21 4.05 14.83
C ALA A 417 6.63 2.70 15.29
N THR A 418 6.71 2.41 16.59
CA THR A 418 6.12 1.21 17.19
C THR A 418 5.56 1.52 18.56
N ALA A 419 4.47 0.82 18.93
CA ALA A 419 4.00 0.76 20.31
C ALA A 419 4.20 -0.65 20.85
N ARG A 420 4.60 -0.75 22.11
CA ARG A 420 4.60 -1.99 22.89
C ARG A 420 3.72 -1.77 24.11
N LEU A 421 2.58 -2.45 24.11
CA LEU A 421 1.57 -2.28 25.13
C LEU A 421 1.50 -3.51 26.04
N ARG A 422 1.59 -3.30 27.35
CA ARG A 422 1.35 -4.30 28.37
C ARG A 422 -0.11 -4.20 28.79
N LEU A 423 -0.94 -5.17 28.40
CA LEU A 423 -2.39 -5.08 28.54
C LEU A 423 -3.04 -6.41 28.90
N ALA A 424 -4.27 -6.33 29.40
CA ALA A 424 -5.19 -7.46 29.55
C ALA A 424 -6.53 -7.12 28.88
N LEU A 425 -7.14 -8.11 28.22
CA LEU A 425 -8.48 -8.01 27.65
C LEU A 425 -9.50 -8.53 28.67
N GLY A 426 -10.69 -7.93 28.72
CA GLY A 426 -11.83 -8.46 29.46
C GLY A 426 -12.55 -9.62 28.76
N GLN A 427 -12.21 -9.88 27.50
CA GLN A 427 -12.79 -10.89 26.61
C GLN A 427 -11.68 -11.60 25.80
N ALA A 428 -12.05 -12.57 24.96
CA ALA A 428 -11.08 -13.40 24.23
C ALA A 428 -10.41 -12.68 23.04
N ASN A 429 -11.02 -11.64 22.50
CA ASN A 429 -10.55 -10.92 21.29
C ASN A 429 -10.81 -9.41 21.40
N ALA A 430 -10.03 -8.61 20.72
CA ALA A 430 -10.24 -7.17 20.53
C ALA A 430 -9.44 -6.69 19.32
N ASN A 431 -9.88 -5.60 18.68
CA ASN A 431 -8.97 -4.76 17.90
C ASN A 431 -8.09 -3.94 18.87
N LEU A 432 -6.98 -3.44 18.35
CA LEU A 432 -6.14 -2.48 19.04
C LEU A 432 -5.59 -1.48 18.04
N SER A 433 -5.88 -0.21 18.26
CA SER A 433 -5.51 0.89 17.35
C SER A 433 -4.69 1.93 18.10
N VAL A 434 -3.57 2.35 17.52
CA VAL A 434 -2.66 3.35 18.09
C VAL A 434 -2.38 4.43 17.06
N GLY A 435 -2.58 5.69 17.44
CA GLY A 435 -2.29 6.86 16.62
C GLY A 435 -1.30 7.82 17.29
N ILE A 436 -0.46 8.44 16.47
CA ILE A 436 0.42 9.54 16.85
C ILE A 436 -0.04 10.78 16.09
N PHE A 437 -0.24 11.88 16.81
CA PHE A 437 -0.75 13.13 16.26
C PHE A 437 0.18 14.28 16.63
N ASP A 438 0.27 15.26 15.75
CA ASP A 438 0.86 16.57 16.01
C ASP A 438 -0.26 17.49 16.56
N LEU A 439 -0.14 17.86 17.81
CA LEU A 439 -1.11 18.69 18.50
C LEU A 439 -0.60 20.15 18.52
N SER A 440 -1.26 21.01 17.78
CA SER A 440 -0.95 22.44 17.73
C SER A 440 -1.27 23.13 19.07
N PRO A 441 -0.72 24.34 19.34
CA PRO A 441 -1.10 25.15 20.49
C PRO A 441 -2.58 25.53 20.53
N SER A 442 -3.27 25.55 19.38
CA SER A 442 -4.73 25.80 19.29
C SER A 442 -5.57 24.57 19.59
N GLY A 443 -4.95 23.40 19.77
CA GLY A 443 -5.66 22.13 20.04
C GLY A 443 -6.00 21.31 18.80
N GLN A 444 -5.66 21.77 17.59
CA GLN A 444 -5.81 20.97 16.37
C GLN A 444 -4.87 19.76 16.42
N ALA A 445 -5.40 18.59 16.07
CA ALA A 445 -4.66 17.32 16.03
C ALA A 445 -4.51 16.84 14.59
N ASP A 446 -3.29 16.87 14.08
CA ASP A 446 -2.96 16.37 12.74
C ASP A 446 -2.34 14.99 12.84
N LEU A 447 -2.90 14.00 12.14
CA LEU A 447 -2.42 12.62 12.16
C LEU A 447 -1.02 12.51 11.54
N VAL A 448 -0.07 11.99 12.31
CA VAL A 448 1.31 11.76 11.88
C VAL A 448 1.50 10.32 11.42
N THR A 449 1.03 9.36 12.20
CA THR A 449 1.07 7.92 11.86
C THR A 449 0.12 7.15 12.76
N MET A 450 -0.35 6.01 12.27
CA MET A 450 -1.17 5.08 13.05
C MET A 450 -0.88 3.63 12.67
N GLY A 451 -1.41 2.71 13.47
CA GLY A 451 -1.29 1.28 13.21
C GLY A 451 -2.28 0.47 14.05
N TRP A 452 -2.48 -0.76 13.64
CA TRP A 452 -3.48 -1.67 14.22
C TRP A 452 -2.85 -3.01 14.54
N ALA A 453 -3.44 -3.74 15.47
CA ALA A 453 -3.08 -5.12 15.78
C ALA A 453 -4.28 -5.89 16.35
N ASP A 454 -4.26 -7.20 16.14
CA ASP A 454 -5.04 -8.15 16.90
C ASP A 454 -4.17 -8.76 18.01
N PRO A 455 -4.52 -8.62 19.30
CA PRO A 455 -3.77 -9.23 20.40
C PRO A 455 -3.62 -10.75 20.29
N GLN A 456 -4.46 -11.44 19.54
CA GLN A 456 -4.32 -12.87 19.30
C GLN A 456 -3.14 -13.20 18.37
N ASN A 457 -2.68 -12.24 17.54
CA ASN A 457 -1.50 -12.39 16.69
C ASN A 457 -0.20 -11.85 17.32
N ARG A 458 -0.19 -11.53 18.62
CA ARG A 458 0.94 -10.95 19.36
C ARG A 458 2.26 -11.73 19.27
N ARG A 459 2.21 -13.04 19.02
CA ARG A 459 3.39 -13.91 18.95
C ARG A 459 3.75 -14.31 17.52
N SER A 460 2.75 -14.39 16.65
CA SER A 460 2.94 -14.82 15.27
C SER A 460 1.80 -14.28 14.40
N LEU A 461 2.12 -13.79 13.23
CA LEU A 461 1.10 -13.47 12.24
C LEU A 461 0.52 -14.72 11.56
N TRP A 462 1.20 -15.86 11.63
CA TRP A 462 0.81 -17.09 10.95
C TRP A 462 -0.27 -17.90 11.67
N ARG A 463 -0.57 -17.55 12.88
CA ARG A 463 -1.58 -18.28 13.67
C ARG A 463 -2.11 -17.44 14.81
N THR A 464 -3.37 -17.55 15.03
CA THR A 464 -4.08 -17.09 16.21
C THR A 464 -3.56 -17.80 17.48
N ASP A 465 -3.24 -17.03 18.51
CA ASP A 465 -2.81 -17.49 19.83
C ASP A 465 -3.84 -17.05 20.87
N PRO A 466 -4.64 -17.96 21.43
CA PRO A 466 -5.76 -17.62 22.31
C PRO A 466 -5.39 -16.70 23.46
N VAL A 467 -6.28 -15.77 23.75
CA VAL A 467 -6.17 -14.84 24.89
C VAL A 467 -6.98 -15.37 26.05
N THR A 468 -6.37 -15.38 27.25
CA THR A 468 -7.07 -15.64 28.50
C THR A 468 -7.56 -14.29 29.06
N PRO A 469 -8.88 -14.05 29.18
CA PRO A 469 -9.40 -12.81 29.76
C PRO A 469 -8.78 -12.53 31.15
N GLY A 470 -8.49 -11.25 31.41
CA GLY A 470 -7.86 -10.78 32.64
C GLY A 470 -6.35 -11.02 32.76
N ARG A 471 -5.75 -11.85 31.90
CA ARG A 471 -4.30 -12.13 31.93
C ARG A 471 -3.51 -11.07 31.17
N MET A 472 -2.52 -10.46 31.84
CA MET A 472 -1.63 -9.47 31.22
C MET A 472 -0.72 -10.09 30.16
N MET A 473 -0.61 -9.43 29.00
CA MET A 473 0.24 -9.82 27.87
C MET A 473 0.92 -8.61 27.26
N ASP A 474 1.98 -8.84 26.49
CA ASP A 474 2.63 -7.82 25.66
C ASP A 474 2.09 -7.91 24.23
N VAL A 475 1.69 -6.77 23.69
CA VAL A 475 1.24 -6.62 22.29
C VAL A 475 2.06 -5.53 21.61
N GLY A 476 2.66 -5.87 20.49
CA GLY A 476 3.35 -4.91 19.60
C GLY A 476 2.39 -4.38 18.54
N VAL A 477 2.38 -3.07 18.33
CA VAL A 477 1.69 -2.42 17.23
C VAL A 477 2.74 -1.72 16.38
N ALA A 478 2.88 -2.14 15.12
CA ALA A 478 3.70 -1.43 14.14
C ALA A 478 2.86 -0.27 13.57
N LEU A 479 3.42 0.94 13.57
CA LEU A 479 2.79 2.09 12.97
C LEU A 479 3.34 2.30 11.56
N GLU A 480 2.59 3.00 10.73
CA GLU A 480 2.95 3.28 9.34
C GLU A 480 4.21 4.16 9.25
N ALA A 481 4.89 4.08 8.10
CA ALA A 481 6.05 4.92 7.81
C ALA A 481 5.65 6.40 7.82
N THR A 482 6.54 7.26 8.34
CA THR A 482 6.26 8.70 8.38
C THR A 482 7.51 9.54 8.21
N ASP A 483 7.33 10.77 7.78
CA ASP A 483 8.33 11.83 7.77
C ASP A 483 7.65 13.16 8.07
N HIS A 484 7.71 13.59 9.34
CA HIS A 484 6.96 14.73 9.84
C HIS A 484 7.83 15.61 10.74
N ILE A 485 7.64 16.92 10.69
CA ILE A 485 8.31 17.89 11.56
C ILE A 485 7.28 18.47 12.52
N VAL A 486 7.39 18.08 13.79
CA VAL A 486 6.63 18.70 14.88
C VAL A 486 7.25 20.05 15.18
N ALA A 487 6.48 21.13 15.04
CA ALA A 487 6.97 22.50 15.23
C ALA A 487 7.27 22.82 16.71
N ALA A 488 8.07 23.86 16.95
CA ALA A 488 8.23 24.40 18.30
C ALA A 488 6.87 24.88 18.84
N GLY A 489 6.60 24.60 20.12
CA GLY A 489 5.32 24.88 20.78
C GLY A 489 4.25 23.80 20.57
N HIS A 490 4.36 22.95 19.57
CA HIS A 490 3.48 21.80 19.36
C HIS A 490 3.81 20.66 20.35
N ARG A 491 2.91 19.69 20.46
CA ARG A 491 3.05 18.49 21.29
C ARG A 491 2.81 17.25 20.43
N LEU A 492 3.43 16.14 20.78
CA LEU A 492 2.99 14.84 20.23
C LEU A 492 1.91 14.25 21.12
N ALA A 493 0.76 13.93 20.54
CA ALA A 493 -0.26 13.15 21.20
C ALA A 493 -0.17 11.69 20.78
N VAL A 494 -0.47 10.80 21.75
CA VAL A 494 -0.57 9.34 21.57
C VAL A 494 -1.97 8.93 21.93
N SER A 495 -2.73 8.39 21.00
CA SER A 495 -4.09 7.90 21.23
C SER A 495 -4.14 6.38 21.08
N ILE A 496 -4.86 5.72 21.98
CA ILE A 496 -5.04 4.27 22.02
C ILE A 496 -6.53 4.00 22.19
N ILE A 497 -7.14 3.36 21.20
CA ILE A 497 -8.51 2.84 21.24
C ILE A 497 -8.52 1.38 20.85
N GLN A 498 -9.65 0.71 20.91
CA GLN A 498 -9.79 -0.65 20.40
C GLN A 498 -10.12 -0.63 18.90
N SER A 499 -11.39 -0.61 18.54
CA SER A 499 -11.82 -0.52 17.14
C SER A 499 -11.59 0.89 16.58
N ASP A 500 -11.22 0.94 15.31
CA ASP A 500 -11.11 2.18 14.55
C ASP A 500 -12.17 2.16 13.44
N ALA A 501 -13.21 2.99 13.60
CA ALA A 501 -14.39 2.97 12.73
C ALA A 501 -14.06 3.15 11.24
N ASP A 502 -12.95 3.84 10.94
CA ASP A 502 -12.56 4.14 9.56
C ASP A 502 -11.78 2.97 8.91
N PHE A 503 -11.26 2.01 9.71
CA PHE A 503 -10.35 0.99 9.18
C PHE A 503 -10.66 -0.44 9.60
N THR A 504 -11.09 -0.69 10.85
CA THR A 504 -11.23 -2.05 11.38
C THR A 504 -12.65 -2.60 11.26
N ILE A 505 -12.80 -3.91 11.47
CA ILE A 505 -14.10 -4.51 11.78
C ILE A 505 -14.63 -3.85 13.06
N ARG A 506 -15.95 -3.62 13.13
CA ARG A 506 -16.66 -2.96 14.22
C ARG A 506 -17.51 -3.96 14.99
N PRO A 507 -16.94 -4.61 16.04
CA PRO A 507 -17.68 -5.55 16.88
C PRO A 507 -18.69 -4.81 17.76
N PRO A 508 -19.63 -5.51 18.43
CA PRO A 508 -20.50 -4.90 19.43
C PRO A 508 -19.70 -4.16 20.50
N ALA A 509 -20.19 -2.97 20.89
CA ALA A 509 -19.58 -2.15 21.92
C ALA A 509 -19.46 -2.88 23.27
N GLY A 510 -18.62 -2.36 24.16
CA GLY A 510 -18.51 -2.85 25.54
C GLY A 510 -17.34 -3.79 25.82
N LYS A 511 -16.53 -4.12 24.82
CA LYS A 511 -15.28 -4.87 25.02
C LYS A 511 -14.30 -4.04 25.85
N ARG A 512 -13.62 -4.66 26.83
CA ARG A 512 -12.77 -3.95 27.80
C ARG A 512 -11.28 -4.26 27.60
N VAL A 513 -10.45 -3.24 27.72
CA VAL A 513 -8.98 -3.34 27.73
C VAL A 513 -8.44 -2.63 28.96
N THR A 514 -7.50 -3.26 29.67
CA THR A 514 -6.75 -2.65 30.78
C THR A 514 -5.27 -2.57 30.39
N ILE A 515 -4.67 -1.39 30.48
CA ILE A 515 -3.27 -1.12 30.10
C ILE A 515 -2.43 -0.81 31.35
N ASP A 516 -1.27 -1.48 31.50
CA ASP A 516 -0.21 -1.08 32.45
C ASP A 516 0.65 0.01 31.79
N THR A 517 0.39 1.26 32.15
CA THR A 517 1.01 2.44 31.54
C THR A 517 2.51 2.53 31.82
N ALA A 518 2.97 1.99 32.96
CA ALA A 518 4.38 2.00 33.35
C ALA A 518 5.22 1.01 32.52
N ARG A 519 4.57 -0.06 32.00
CA ARG A 519 5.20 -1.09 31.18
C ARG A 519 4.85 -1.00 29.68
N SER A 520 4.14 0.05 29.31
CA SER A 520 3.80 0.34 27.92
C SER A 520 4.65 1.48 27.39
N THR A 521 5.15 1.33 26.18
CA THR A 521 6.09 2.28 25.55
C THR A 521 5.72 2.57 24.12
N ILE A 522 6.00 3.81 23.70
CA ILE A 522 6.02 4.21 22.29
C ILE A 522 7.48 4.46 21.88
N THR A 523 7.88 3.94 20.75
CA THR A 523 9.20 4.17 20.16
C THR A 523 9.04 4.94 18.85
N LEU A 524 9.66 6.10 18.78
CA LEU A 524 9.62 7.01 17.62
C LEU A 524 11.03 7.22 17.05
N PRO A 525 11.20 7.24 15.73
CA PRO A 525 12.48 7.57 15.08
C PRO A 525 12.67 9.09 15.04
N LEU A 526 13.26 9.65 16.09
CA LEU A 526 13.36 11.10 16.31
C LEU A 526 14.76 11.63 16.05
N THR A 527 14.85 12.83 15.47
CA THR A 527 16.12 13.56 15.33
C THR A 527 16.58 14.20 16.64
N ARG A 528 15.67 14.39 17.60
CA ARG A 528 15.94 14.96 18.93
C ARG A 528 15.18 14.16 19.99
N ALA A 529 15.61 14.25 21.25
CA ALA A 529 14.88 13.69 22.37
C ALA A 529 13.53 14.43 22.56
N LEU A 530 12.52 13.68 23.03
CA LEU A 530 11.26 14.30 23.48
C LEU A 530 11.51 15.09 24.75
N PRO A 531 10.79 16.21 24.96
CA PRO A 531 10.83 16.93 26.22
C PRO A 531 10.31 16.00 27.33
N GLU A 532 11.04 15.94 28.43
CA GLU A 532 10.58 15.30 29.66
C GLU A 532 9.49 16.18 30.33
N ARG A 533 8.67 15.57 31.20
CA ARG A 533 7.62 16.26 31.97
C ARG A 533 8.14 17.52 32.64
#